data_87cea5e9beb9837347a14c3a25e65702
#
_entry.id   87cea5e9beb9837347a14c3a25e65702
#
_cell.length_a   1.000
_cell.length_b   1.000
_cell.length_c   1.000
_cell.angle_alpha   90.00
_cell.angle_beta   90.00
_cell.angle_gamma   90.00
#
_symmetry.space_group_name_H-M   'P 1'
#
loop_
_entity.id
_entity.type
_entity.pdbx_description
1 polymer ?
#
loop_
_entity_poly.entity_id
_entity_poly.type
_entity_poly.pdbx_seq_one_letter_code
_entity_poly.pdbx_strand_id
1 'polypeptide(L)'
;AGTFGQRVATLEADVVVDMICFTPESAAALMEALRGHSGHLVHCGTIWRYGVSLKQPMREDDTSPPFGEYGTQKAAIAELLAAETRSGGLVTTVLQPGHISGPGWPPIGPLGNLDPDIWYALSAGQEIAVPGLGAELMHHVHADDVAQAFQLAIDQRDAASGESFNVVAPSALTVRGFLEIAAGWFGQTARIRSVSWAEFRSGTTAGYADSSWQHLCRSQYASIEKARSLLSYTPAYEPEAAVLDGIRWLIDHDRLKVANSLII
;
A
#
# COMPACT_ATOMS: atom_id res chain seq x y z
N ALA A 1 35.47 -3.47 -1.19
CA ALA A 1 34.05 -3.64 -1.47
C ALA A 1 33.28 -2.54 -0.73
N GLY A 2 32.67 -1.60 -1.45
CA GLY A 2 31.92 -0.49 -0.87
C GLY A 2 30.58 -0.95 -0.25
N THR A 3 29.91 -0.04 0.51
CA THR A 3 28.55 -0.23 1.02
C THR A 3 27.55 -0.38 -0.15
N PHE A 4 26.33 -0.82 0.14
CA PHE A 4 25.27 -0.92 -0.88
C PHE A 4 25.06 0.43 -1.61
N GLY A 5 24.90 1.54 -0.88
CA GLY A 5 24.75 2.87 -1.47
C GLY A 5 25.92 3.29 -2.37
N GLN A 6 27.17 3.01 -1.94
CA GLN A 6 28.35 3.29 -2.77
C GLN A 6 28.34 2.51 -4.09
N ARG A 7 27.91 1.24 -4.07
CA ARG A 7 27.77 0.46 -5.30
C ARG A 7 26.68 1.02 -6.23
N VAL A 8 25.57 1.49 -5.68
CA VAL A 8 24.54 2.16 -6.48
C VAL A 8 25.08 3.46 -7.08
N ALA A 9 25.79 4.28 -6.32
CA ALA A 9 26.41 5.52 -6.79
C ALA A 9 27.37 5.32 -7.97
N THR A 10 28.11 4.19 -8.01
CA THR A 10 29.02 3.88 -9.15
C THR A 10 28.30 3.63 -10.47
N LEU A 11 26.98 3.46 -10.47
CA LEU A 11 26.19 3.31 -11.70
C LEU A 11 25.92 4.66 -12.39
N GLU A 12 26.17 5.78 -11.71
CA GLU A 12 25.96 7.16 -12.21
C GLU A 12 24.58 7.34 -12.86
N ALA A 13 23.56 6.72 -12.28
CA ALA A 13 22.19 6.79 -12.79
C ALA A 13 21.59 8.17 -12.51
N ASP A 14 20.97 8.79 -13.51
CA ASP A 14 20.26 10.08 -13.35
C ASP A 14 19.16 10.02 -12.29
N VAL A 15 18.48 8.88 -12.20
CA VAL A 15 17.39 8.63 -11.26
C VAL A 15 17.60 7.29 -10.56
N VAL A 16 17.39 7.28 -9.25
CA VAL A 16 17.35 6.05 -8.44
C VAL A 16 15.96 5.87 -7.85
N VAL A 17 15.36 4.71 -8.10
CA VAL A 17 14.10 4.29 -7.47
C VAL A 17 14.42 3.38 -6.30
N ASP A 18 14.05 3.81 -5.09
CA ASP A 18 14.26 3.03 -3.87
C ASP A 18 12.95 2.38 -3.39
N MET A 19 12.90 1.06 -3.50
CA MET A 19 11.80 0.21 -3.06
C MET A 19 12.09 -0.54 -1.75
N ILE A 20 13.33 -0.46 -1.23
CA ILE A 20 13.84 -1.39 -0.22
C ILE A 20 14.38 -0.76 1.06
N CYS A 21 14.43 0.57 1.17
CA CYS A 21 14.78 1.22 2.43
C CYS A 21 13.58 1.22 3.39
N PHE A 22 13.72 0.50 4.50
CA PHE A 22 12.69 0.39 5.54
C PHE A 22 13.04 1.13 6.83
N THR A 23 14.29 1.61 6.97
CA THR A 23 14.75 2.37 8.13
C THR A 23 15.37 3.70 7.72
N PRO A 24 15.28 4.76 8.55
CA PRO A 24 15.91 6.05 8.28
C PRO A 24 17.43 5.93 8.05
N GLU A 25 18.10 5.03 8.77
CA GLU A 25 19.54 4.82 8.64
C GLU A 25 19.91 4.29 7.26
N SER A 26 19.12 3.33 6.72
CA SER A 26 19.35 2.81 5.36
C SER A 26 19.06 3.85 4.29
N ALA A 27 18.02 4.65 4.47
CA ALA A 27 17.68 5.73 3.55
C ALA A 27 18.74 6.86 3.58
N ALA A 28 19.21 7.24 4.78
CA ALA A 28 20.28 8.22 4.95
C ALA A 28 21.58 7.77 4.28
N ALA A 29 21.97 6.51 4.48
CA ALA A 29 23.18 5.96 3.87
C ALA A 29 23.11 5.91 2.34
N LEU A 30 21.93 5.58 1.77
CA LEU A 30 21.69 5.62 0.32
C LEU A 30 21.76 7.07 -0.20
N MET A 31 21.00 7.96 0.43
CA MET A 31 20.92 9.38 0.08
C MET A 31 22.31 10.04 0.10
N GLU A 32 23.10 9.82 1.16
CA GLU A 32 24.46 10.35 1.28
C GLU A 32 25.38 9.85 0.16
N ALA A 33 25.29 8.57 -0.17
CA ALA A 33 26.10 7.97 -1.24
C ALA A 33 25.70 8.51 -2.63
N LEU A 34 24.45 8.93 -2.84
CA LEU A 34 23.95 9.43 -4.12
C LEU A 34 24.23 10.92 -4.34
N ARG A 35 24.58 11.69 -3.32
CA ARG A 35 24.91 13.12 -3.48
C ARG A 35 26.04 13.32 -4.50
N GLY A 36 25.76 14.11 -5.52
CA GLY A 36 26.72 14.36 -6.62
C GLY A 36 26.85 13.24 -7.65
N HIS A 37 26.11 12.12 -7.49
CA HIS A 37 26.13 10.96 -8.39
C HIS A 37 24.76 10.71 -9.07
N SER A 38 23.69 11.24 -8.53
CA SER A 38 22.34 11.10 -9.09
C SER A 38 21.58 12.40 -9.00
N GLY A 39 20.68 12.65 -9.98
CA GLY A 39 19.87 13.85 -10.03
C GLY A 39 18.58 13.76 -9.25
N HIS A 40 18.04 12.55 -8.99
CA HIS A 40 16.75 12.35 -8.35
C HIS A 40 16.67 10.99 -7.65
N LEU A 41 16.20 10.99 -6.39
CA LEU A 41 15.87 9.79 -5.62
C LEU A 41 14.36 9.73 -5.41
N VAL A 42 13.69 8.72 -5.98
CA VAL A 42 12.25 8.48 -5.79
C VAL A 42 12.06 7.28 -4.85
N HIS A 43 11.51 7.55 -3.66
CA HIS A 43 11.35 6.55 -2.60
C HIS A 43 9.92 6.01 -2.52
N CYS A 44 9.79 4.69 -2.38
CA CYS A 44 8.53 4.04 -2.06
C CYS A 44 8.24 4.14 -0.55
N GLY A 45 7.39 5.08 -0.19
CA GLY A 45 6.82 5.27 1.14
C GLY A 45 5.61 4.37 1.40
N THR A 46 4.64 4.88 2.13
CA THR A 46 3.35 4.23 2.42
C THR A 46 2.37 5.21 3.06
N ILE A 47 1.06 5.03 2.82
CA ILE A 47 0.02 5.76 3.56
C ILE A 47 -0.01 5.40 5.07
N TRP A 48 0.64 4.33 5.50
CA TRP A 48 0.74 3.96 6.93
C TRP A 48 1.51 4.98 7.76
N ARG A 49 2.26 5.88 7.12
CA ARG A 49 2.91 7.00 7.82
C ARG A 49 1.92 7.90 8.58
N TYR A 50 0.66 7.94 8.17
CA TYR A 50 -0.37 8.78 8.82
C TYR A 50 -0.97 8.14 10.09
N GLY A 51 -0.60 6.91 10.44
CA GLY A 51 -1.11 6.22 11.60
C GLY A 51 -2.61 5.93 11.53
N VAL A 52 -3.31 6.09 12.66
CA VAL A 52 -4.77 5.93 12.72
C VAL A 52 -5.44 7.13 12.07
N SER A 53 -6.40 6.89 11.21
CA SER A 53 -7.12 7.95 10.49
C SER A 53 -7.99 8.78 11.43
N LEU A 54 -7.67 10.07 11.56
CA LEU A 54 -8.46 11.02 12.36
C LEU A 54 -9.44 11.82 11.50
N LYS A 55 -9.16 11.95 10.21
CA LYS A 55 -9.99 12.66 9.23
C LYS A 55 -9.81 12.00 7.87
N GLN A 56 -10.88 11.95 7.07
CA GLN A 56 -10.86 11.37 5.73
C GLN A 56 -11.45 12.33 4.71
N PRO A 57 -10.92 12.32 3.48
CA PRO A 57 -9.72 11.60 3.07
C PRO A 57 -8.45 12.18 3.69
N MET A 58 -7.47 11.33 4.01
CA MET A 58 -6.15 11.75 4.49
C MET A 58 -5.38 12.45 3.38
N ARG A 59 -4.65 13.51 3.74
CA ARG A 59 -3.85 14.31 2.81
C ARG A 59 -2.37 14.26 3.19
N GLU A 60 -1.51 14.69 2.29
CA GLU A 60 -0.06 14.67 2.48
C GLU A 60 0.44 15.63 3.57
N ASP A 61 -0.34 16.66 3.88
CA ASP A 61 -0.11 17.63 4.95
C ASP A 61 -0.75 17.26 6.30
N ASP A 62 -1.40 16.10 6.39
CA ASP A 62 -1.94 15.62 7.66
C ASP A 62 -0.81 15.29 8.66
N THR A 63 -0.99 15.76 9.89
CA THR A 63 -0.02 15.66 10.99
C THR A 63 -0.37 14.58 12.00
N SER A 64 -1.21 13.61 11.63
CA SER A 64 -1.52 12.49 12.51
C SER A 64 -0.25 11.71 12.88
N PRO A 65 -0.07 11.34 14.15
CA PRO A 65 1.14 10.64 14.57
C PRO A 65 1.20 9.26 13.92
N PRO A 66 2.38 8.83 13.43
CA PRO A 66 2.53 7.49 12.89
C PRO A 66 2.26 6.43 13.96
N PHE A 67 1.83 5.25 13.52
CA PHE A 67 1.50 4.13 14.41
C PHE A 67 2.20 2.85 13.97
N GLY A 68 2.76 2.14 14.95
CA GLY A 68 3.54 0.93 14.72
C GLY A 68 4.93 1.21 14.15
N GLU A 69 5.83 0.24 14.25
CA GLU A 69 7.22 0.40 13.84
C GLU A 69 7.36 0.79 12.36
N TYR A 70 6.71 0.02 11.47
CA TYR A 70 6.79 0.25 10.02
C TYR A 70 6.30 1.67 9.62
N GLY A 71 5.13 2.09 10.13
CA GLY A 71 4.59 3.43 9.85
C GLY A 71 5.50 4.54 10.37
N THR A 72 6.06 4.36 11.58
CA THR A 72 6.98 5.32 12.20
C THR A 72 8.28 5.45 11.41
N GLN A 73 8.89 4.33 11.01
CA GLN A 73 10.10 4.32 10.19
C GLN A 73 9.87 5.01 8.83
N LYS A 74 8.78 4.66 8.14
CA LYS A 74 8.47 5.27 6.84
C LYS A 74 8.13 6.77 6.94
N ALA A 75 7.50 7.21 8.02
CA ALA A 75 7.30 8.64 8.29
C ALA A 75 8.64 9.37 8.47
N ALA A 76 9.55 8.81 9.26
CA ALA A 76 10.89 9.38 9.48
C ALA A 76 11.71 9.44 8.18
N ILE A 77 11.64 8.43 7.32
CA ILE A 77 12.28 8.47 5.99
C ILE A 77 11.72 9.61 5.14
N ALA A 78 10.40 9.77 5.10
CA ALA A 78 9.78 10.82 4.30
C ALA A 78 10.23 12.23 4.76
N GLU A 79 10.30 12.47 6.07
CA GLU A 79 10.81 13.74 6.62
C GLU A 79 12.30 13.96 6.31
N LEU A 80 13.12 12.91 6.44
CA LEU A 80 14.54 12.96 6.10
C LEU A 80 14.75 13.38 4.65
N LEU A 81 14.07 12.71 3.72
CA LEU A 81 14.19 12.97 2.29
C LEU A 81 13.70 14.37 1.91
N ALA A 82 12.55 14.80 2.43
CA ALA A 82 12.05 16.14 2.21
C ALA A 82 13.01 17.21 2.76
N ALA A 83 13.64 16.99 3.91
CA ALA A 83 14.64 17.89 4.48
C ALA A 83 15.89 18.00 3.60
N GLU A 84 16.33 16.89 3.01
CA GLU A 84 17.48 16.87 2.07
C GLU A 84 17.24 17.81 0.89
N THR A 85 16.09 17.68 0.23
CA THR A 85 15.78 18.57 -0.92
C THR A 85 15.63 20.02 -0.48
N ARG A 86 14.97 20.29 0.66
CA ARG A 86 14.84 21.68 1.17
C ARG A 86 16.18 22.34 1.50
N SER A 87 17.18 21.56 1.89
CA SER A 87 18.54 22.08 2.16
C SER A 87 19.38 22.32 0.90
N GLY A 88 18.84 22.06 -0.27
CA GLY A 88 19.57 22.19 -1.55
C GLY A 88 20.48 20.99 -1.86
N GLY A 89 20.28 19.86 -1.20
CA GLY A 89 20.99 18.61 -1.47
C GLY A 89 20.38 17.82 -2.63
N LEU A 90 20.36 16.49 -2.52
CA LEU A 90 19.77 15.61 -3.53
C LEU A 90 18.26 15.88 -3.68
N VAL A 91 17.78 15.98 -4.90
CA VAL A 91 16.33 16.04 -5.14
C VAL A 91 15.70 14.70 -4.80
N THR A 92 14.66 14.74 -3.98
CA THR A 92 13.95 13.52 -3.53
C THR A 92 12.45 13.66 -3.74
N THR A 93 11.78 12.54 -3.96
CA THR A 93 10.31 12.44 -3.99
C THR A 93 9.89 11.20 -3.23
N VAL A 94 8.79 11.27 -2.48
CA VAL A 94 8.22 10.12 -1.76
C VAL A 94 6.84 9.80 -2.31
N LEU A 95 6.68 8.61 -2.88
CA LEU A 95 5.38 8.08 -3.27
C LEU A 95 4.85 7.18 -2.16
N GLN A 96 3.60 7.39 -1.76
CA GLN A 96 2.97 6.75 -0.59
C GLN A 96 1.82 5.85 -1.04
N PRO A 97 2.12 4.61 -1.51
CA PRO A 97 1.08 3.70 -1.94
C PRO A 97 0.22 3.22 -0.77
N GLY A 98 -1.03 2.84 -1.12
CA GLY A 98 -1.89 2.00 -0.31
C GLY A 98 -1.47 0.54 -0.33
N HIS A 99 -2.43 -0.39 -0.15
CA HIS A 99 -2.16 -1.81 -0.30
C HIS A 99 -1.95 -2.13 -1.79
N ILE A 100 -0.69 -2.32 -2.19
CA ILE A 100 -0.36 -2.65 -3.57
C ILE A 100 -0.91 -4.04 -3.88
N SER A 101 -1.71 -4.14 -4.92
CA SER A 101 -2.34 -5.36 -5.41
C SER A 101 -2.09 -5.53 -6.91
N GLY A 102 -2.23 -6.75 -7.41
CA GLY A 102 -2.00 -7.06 -8.82
C GLY A 102 -1.32 -8.41 -8.99
N PRO A 103 -0.97 -8.79 -10.22
CA PRO A 103 -0.33 -10.07 -10.52
C PRO A 103 0.99 -10.27 -9.76
N GLY A 104 1.26 -11.51 -9.36
CA GLY A 104 2.56 -11.93 -8.85
C GLY A 104 2.65 -12.19 -7.35
N TRP A 105 1.81 -11.57 -6.52
CA TRP A 105 1.80 -11.80 -5.06
C TRP A 105 0.40 -11.79 -4.44
N PRO A 106 0.23 -12.36 -3.21
CA PRO A 106 -1.03 -12.32 -2.50
C PRO A 106 -1.40 -10.88 -2.08
N PRO A 107 -2.61 -10.39 -2.42
CA PRO A 107 -3.08 -9.12 -1.89
C PRO A 107 -3.48 -9.25 -0.41
N ILE A 108 -3.47 -8.13 0.31
CA ILE A 108 -4.12 -8.07 1.62
C ILE A 108 -5.61 -8.37 1.44
N GLY A 109 -6.09 -9.40 2.11
CA GLY A 109 -7.48 -9.85 2.01
C GLY A 109 -8.47 -8.96 2.77
N PRO A 110 -9.79 -9.22 2.63
CA PRO A 110 -10.84 -8.39 3.22
C PRO A 110 -10.78 -8.27 4.74
N LEU A 111 -10.14 -9.21 5.42
CA LEU A 111 -9.95 -9.17 6.88
C LEU A 111 -8.65 -8.48 7.31
N GLY A 112 -7.95 -7.79 6.39
CA GLY A 112 -6.72 -7.06 6.69
C GLY A 112 -5.51 -7.94 6.98
N ASN A 113 -5.44 -9.11 6.37
CA ASN A 113 -4.32 -10.03 6.51
C ASN A 113 -4.07 -10.82 5.20
N LEU A 114 -3.08 -11.70 5.22
CA LEU A 114 -2.69 -12.55 4.07
C LEU A 114 -3.20 -13.99 4.20
N ASP A 115 -4.22 -14.25 5.01
CA ASP A 115 -4.80 -15.59 5.16
C ASP A 115 -5.44 -16.03 3.82
N PRO A 116 -4.91 -17.07 3.16
CA PRO A 116 -5.46 -17.53 1.89
C PRO A 116 -6.83 -18.23 2.05
N ASP A 117 -7.15 -18.73 3.25
CA ASP A 117 -8.38 -19.47 3.51
C ASP A 117 -9.63 -18.60 3.35
N ILE A 118 -9.50 -17.27 3.44
CA ILE A 118 -10.60 -16.35 3.17
C ILE A 118 -11.15 -16.50 1.75
N TRP A 119 -10.27 -16.70 0.75
CA TRP A 119 -10.67 -16.85 -0.65
C TRP A 119 -11.37 -18.18 -0.90
N TYR A 120 -10.91 -19.25 -0.22
CA TYR A 120 -11.60 -20.53 -0.25
C TYR A 120 -13.00 -20.42 0.37
N ALA A 121 -13.10 -19.81 1.54
CA ALA A 121 -14.37 -19.63 2.26
C ALA A 121 -15.38 -18.79 1.44
N LEU A 122 -14.93 -17.67 0.83
CA LEU A 122 -15.76 -16.84 -0.04
C LEU A 122 -16.24 -17.64 -1.26
N SER A 123 -15.36 -18.35 -1.94
CA SER A 123 -15.72 -19.14 -3.13
C SER A 123 -16.64 -20.31 -2.80
N ALA A 124 -16.60 -20.84 -1.58
CA ALA A 124 -17.49 -21.90 -1.10
C ALA A 124 -18.82 -21.38 -0.50
N GLY A 125 -19.03 -20.07 -0.41
CA GLY A 125 -20.22 -19.46 0.21
C GLY A 125 -20.30 -19.73 1.72
N GLN A 126 -19.15 -19.91 2.39
CA GLN A 126 -19.08 -20.12 3.83
C GLN A 126 -19.35 -18.83 4.61
N GLU A 127 -19.74 -18.97 5.89
CA GLU A 127 -19.90 -17.83 6.78
C GLU A 127 -18.53 -17.29 7.20
N ILE A 128 -18.38 -15.97 7.14
CA ILE A 128 -17.15 -15.24 7.49
C ILE A 128 -17.38 -14.46 8.79
N ALA A 129 -16.56 -14.74 9.81
CA ALA A 129 -16.54 -13.95 11.04
C ALA A 129 -15.78 -12.65 10.80
N VAL A 130 -16.44 -11.51 11.05
CA VAL A 130 -15.88 -10.17 10.85
C VAL A 130 -15.84 -9.43 12.18
N PRO A 131 -14.69 -8.90 12.61
CA PRO A 131 -14.62 -8.11 13.84
C PRO A 131 -15.44 -6.82 13.68
N GLY A 132 -16.31 -6.53 14.66
CA GLY A 132 -17.18 -5.36 14.61
C GLY A 132 -18.23 -5.43 13.52
N LEU A 133 -18.44 -4.32 12.82
CA LEU A 133 -19.44 -4.19 11.73
C LEU A 133 -18.81 -4.32 10.32
N GLY A 134 -17.48 -4.35 10.23
CA GLY A 134 -16.77 -4.34 8.95
C GLY A 134 -16.86 -3.00 8.21
N ALA A 135 -16.94 -1.90 8.96
CA ALA A 135 -17.01 -0.55 8.42
C ALA A 135 -15.61 0.08 8.19
N GLU A 136 -14.55 -0.56 8.68
CA GLU A 136 -13.18 -0.12 8.52
C GLU A 136 -12.80 -0.10 7.04
N LEU A 137 -11.99 0.90 6.66
CA LEU A 137 -11.60 1.14 5.28
C LEU A 137 -10.24 0.50 4.98
N MET A 138 -10.13 -0.03 3.77
CA MET A 138 -8.90 -0.57 3.19
C MET A 138 -8.68 0.07 1.82
N HIS A 139 -7.51 0.67 1.61
CA HIS A 139 -7.23 1.40 0.39
C HIS A 139 -6.19 0.65 -0.45
N HIS A 140 -6.65 -0.10 -1.42
CA HIS A 140 -5.83 -0.81 -2.40
C HIS A 140 -5.42 0.12 -3.54
N VAL A 141 -4.39 -0.29 -4.28
CA VAL A 141 -3.94 0.33 -5.52
C VAL A 141 -3.32 -0.74 -6.41
N HIS A 142 -3.53 -0.66 -7.71
CA HIS A 142 -2.90 -1.58 -8.65
C HIS A 142 -1.39 -1.29 -8.79
N ALA A 143 -0.58 -2.34 -8.96
CA ALA A 143 0.86 -2.21 -9.16
C ALA A 143 1.23 -1.34 -10.37
N ASP A 144 0.45 -1.43 -11.47
CA ASP A 144 0.65 -0.60 -12.65
C ASP A 144 0.36 0.89 -12.38
N ASP A 145 -0.65 1.20 -11.54
CA ASP A 145 -0.92 2.57 -11.12
C ASP A 145 0.20 3.12 -10.23
N VAL A 146 0.80 2.27 -9.40
CA VAL A 146 2.01 2.64 -8.64
C VAL A 146 3.16 2.91 -9.59
N ALA A 147 3.39 2.05 -10.59
CA ALA A 147 4.43 2.25 -11.60
C ALA A 147 4.20 3.55 -12.40
N GLN A 148 2.95 3.85 -12.78
CA GLN A 148 2.56 5.12 -13.42
C GLN A 148 2.98 6.31 -12.54
N ALA A 149 2.70 6.25 -11.23
CA ALA A 149 3.06 7.34 -10.31
C ALA A 149 4.57 7.55 -10.22
N PHE A 150 5.37 6.46 -10.20
CA PHE A 150 6.84 6.55 -10.25
C PHE A 150 7.31 7.19 -11.55
N GLN A 151 6.79 6.76 -12.69
CA GLN A 151 7.14 7.36 -14.00
C GLN A 151 6.80 8.85 -14.04
N LEU A 152 5.58 9.22 -13.61
CA LEU A 152 5.15 10.63 -13.60
C LEU A 152 6.02 11.50 -12.69
N ALA A 153 6.44 10.99 -11.52
CA ALA A 153 7.33 11.70 -10.62
C ALA A 153 8.74 11.89 -11.22
N ILE A 154 9.21 10.95 -12.02
CA ILE A 154 10.47 11.04 -12.75
C ILE A 154 10.37 12.05 -13.88
N ASP A 155 9.34 11.94 -14.71
CA ASP A 155 9.13 12.80 -15.88
C ASP A 155 8.84 14.26 -15.50
N GLN A 156 8.18 14.46 -14.35
CA GLN A 156 7.82 15.78 -13.82
C GLN A 156 8.64 16.15 -12.58
N ARG A 157 9.95 15.90 -12.65
CA ARG A 157 10.89 16.04 -11.53
C ARG A 157 10.75 17.39 -10.79
N ASP A 158 10.55 18.49 -11.50
CA ASP A 158 10.47 19.81 -10.87
C ASP A 158 9.21 19.94 -10.01
N ALA A 159 8.07 19.41 -10.46
CA ALA A 159 6.83 19.38 -9.70
C ALA A 159 6.87 18.36 -8.55
N ALA A 160 7.69 17.33 -8.69
CA ALA A 160 7.85 16.26 -7.70
C ALA A 160 8.93 16.56 -6.64
N SER A 161 9.77 17.58 -6.87
CA SER A 161 10.95 17.88 -6.06
C SER A 161 10.61 18.22 -4.62
N GLY A 162 11.07 17.39 -3.68
CA GLY A 162 10.85 17.56 -2.24
C GLY A 162 9.45 17.19 -1.76
N GLU A 163 8.60 16.67 -2.66
CA GLU A 163 7.20 16.41 -2.40
C GLU A 163 6.92 14.96 -2.01
N SER A 164 5.83 14.77 -1.30
CA SER A 164 5.22 13.45 -1.06
C SER A 164 3.86 13.38 -1.73
N PHE A 165 3.50 12.21 -2.30
CA PHE A 165 2.23 11.99 -2.99
C PHE A 165 1.57 10.70 -2.52
N ASN A 166 0.29 10.75 -2.18
CA ASN A 166 -0.50 9.55 -1.99
C ASN A 166 -0.78 8.88 -3.34
N VAL A 167 -0.55 7.57 -3.39
CA VAL A 167 -0.70 6.75 -4.59
C VAL A 167 -1.65 5.60 -4.29
N VAL A 168 -2.92 5.82 -4.55
CA VAL A 168 -4.02 4.92 -4.21
C VAL A 168 -5.05 4.90 -5.34
N ALA A 169 -5.97 3.92 -5.29
CA ALA A 169 -7.12 3.89 -6.19
C ALA A 169 -8.07 5.08 -5.94
N PRO A 170 -9.04 5.37 -6.84
CA PRO A 170 -9.96 6.49 -6.67
C PRO A 170 -10.85 6.40 -5.43
N SER A 171 -11.12 5.17 -4.97
CA SER A 171 -11.97 4.87 -3.82
C SER A 171 -11.31 3.87 -2.86
N ALA A 172 -11.88 3.70 -1.66
CA ALA A 172 -11.47 2.69 -0.69
C ALA A 172 -12.64 1.72 -0.42
N LEU A 173 -12.31 0.48 -0.07
CA LEU A 173 -13.30 -0.55 0.27
C LEU A 173 -13.51 -0.60 1.78
N THR A 174 -14.76 -0.69 2.22
CA THR A 174 -15.03 -1.19 3.57
C THR A 174 -14.76 -2.69 3.63
N VAL A 175 -14.42 -3.23 4.80
CA VAL A 175 -14.27 -4.67 5.01
C VAL A 175 -15.50 -5.43 4.52
N ARG A 176 -16.71 -4.96 4.89
CA ARG A 176 -17.98 -5.56 4.47
C ARG A 176 -18.16 -5.49 2.95
N GLY A 177 -17.98 -4.32 2.36
CA GLY A 177 -18.13 -4.13 0.90
C GLY A 177 -17.15 -4.99 0.12
N PHE A 178 -15.92 -5.12 0.62
CA PHE A 178 -14.92 -5.98 -0.01
C PHE A 178 -15.32 -7.46 0.03
N LEU A 179 -15.85 -7.96 1.16
CA LEU A 179 -16.36 -9.33 1.26
C LEU A 179 -17.53 -9.59 0.31
N GLU A 180 -18.47 -8.64 0.21
CA GLU A 180 -19.64 -8.75 -0.69
C GLU A 180 -19.21 -8.78 -2.15
N ILE A 181 -18.31 -7.88 -2.56
CA ILE A 181 -17.76 -7.83 -3.92
C ILE A 181 -16.99 -9.13 -4.23
N ALA A 182 -16.10 -9.54 -3.33
CA ALA A 182 -15.26 -10.71 -3.54
C ALA A 182 -16.05 -12.03 -3.59
N ALA A 183 -17.11 -12.17 -2.79
CA ALA A 183 -18.02 -13.31 -2.91
C ALA A 183 -18.69 -13.34 -4.30
N GLY A 184 -19.08 -12.18 -4.81
CA GLY A 184 -19.67 -12.03 -6.15
C GLY A 184 -18.77 -12.52 -7.26
N TRP A 185 -17.45 -12.42 -7.14
CA TRP A 185 -16.51 -12.95 -8.15
C TRP A 185 -16.65 -14.46 -8.36
N PHE A 186 -17.11 -15.19 -7.35
CA PHE A 186 -17.33 -16.64 -7.37
C PHE A 186 -18.82 -17.03 -7.51
N GLY A 187 -19.70 -16.06 -7.83
CA GLY A 187 -21.13 -16.30 -7.93
C GLY A 187 -21.80 -16.56 -6.57
N GLN A 188 -21.16 -16.17 -5.47
CA GLN A 188 -21.66 -16.36 -4.12
C GLN A 188 -22.23 -15.05 -3.55
N THR A 189 -23.04 -15.17 -2.51
CA THR A 189 -23.45 -14.05 -1.64
C THR A 189 -22.66 -14.15 -0.34
N ALA A 190 -22.04 -13.07 0.10
CA ALA A 190 -21.27 -13.06 1.33
C ALA A 190 -22.18 -13.35 2.55
N ARG A 191 -21.79 -14.31 3.36
CA ARG A 191 -22.42 -14.65 4.63
C ARG A 191 -21.57 -14.11 5.76
N ILE A 192 -21.93 -12.92 6.26
CA ILE A 192 -21.12 -12.17 7.22
C ILE A 192 -21.74 -12.29 8.61
N ARG A 193 -20.95 -12.76 9.58
CA ARG A 193 -21.30 -12.77 10.99
C ARG A 193 -20.41 -11.79 11.76
N SER A 194 -21.01 -10.74 12.30
CA SER A 194 -20.31 -9.78 13.16
C SER A 194 -19.94 -10.43 14.50
N VAL A 195 -18.68 -10.30 14.90
CA VAL A 195 -18.15 -10.86 16.15
C VAL A 195 -17.37 -9.82 16.94
N SER A 196 -17.13 -10.08 18.23
CA SER A 196 -16.21 -9.27 19.00
C SER A 196 -14.77 -9.49 18.52
N TRP A 197 -13.88 -8.49 18.79
CA TRP A 197 -12.45 -8.66 18.47
C TRP A 197 -11.85 -9.90 19.18
N ALA A 198 -12.25 -10.17 20.41
CA ALA A 198 -11.74 -11.34 21.16
C ALA A 198 -12.15 -12.66 20.49
N GLU A 199 -13.38 -12.76 20.01
CA GLU A 199 -13.86 -13.93 19.27
C GLU A 199 -13.13 -14.09 17.93
N PHE A 200 -12.98 -13.01 17.15
CA PHE A 200 -12.22 -13.02 15.90
C PHE A 200 -10.79 -13.50 16.12
N ARG A 201 -10.09 -12.94 17.12
CA ARG A 201 -8.71 -13.31 17.48
C ARG A 201 -8.58 -14.77 17.87
N SER A 202 -9.57 -15.35 18.53
CA SER A 202 -9.56 -16.77 18.91
C SER A 202 -9.84 -17.73 17.75
N GLY A 203 -10.46 -17.24 16.68
CA GLY A 203 -10.84 -18.01 15.48
C GLY A 203 -9.78 -18.05 14.39
N THR A 204 -8.63 -17.35 14.56
CA THR A 204 -7.55 -17.32 13.59
C THR A 204 -6.18 -17.44 14.27
N THR A 205 -5.10 -17.51 13.50
CA THR A 205 -3.74 -17.51 14.08
C THR A 205 -3.39 -16.16 14.69
N ALA A 206 -2.49 -16.14 15.68
CA ALA A 206 -2.03 -14.90 16.31
C ALA A 206 -1.45 -13.94 15.28
N GLY A 207 -0.66 -14.43 14.30
CA GLY A 207 -0.07 -13.62 13.25
C GLY A 207 -1.11 -12.96 12.33
N TYR A 208 -2.14 -13.69 11.93
CA TYR A 208 -3.22 -13.13 11.12
C TYR A 208 -4.08 -12.15 11.92
N ALA A 209 -4.37 -12.44 13.19
CA ALA A 209 -5.09 -11.51 14.06
C ALA A 209 -4.31 -10.20 14.25
N ASP A 210 -3.01 -10.27 14.52
CA ASP A 210 -2.17 -9.09 14.69
C ASP A 210 -2.06 -8.28 13.39
N SER A 211 -1.94 -8.93 12.23
CA SER A 211 -1.99 -8.29 10.91
C SER A 211 -3.33 -7.59 10.69
N SER A 212 -4.45 -8.28 10.94
CA SER A 212 -5.79 -7.69 10.84
C SER A 212 -5.92 -6.46 11.73
N TRP A 213 -5.45 -6.52 12.97
CA TRP A 213 -5.45 -5.36 13.86
C TRP A 213 -4.69 -4.19 13.26
N GLN A 214 -3.48 -4.43 12.76
CA GLN A 214 -2.63 -3.39 12.19
C GLN A 214 -3.30 -2.69 10.98
N HIS A 215 -4.01 -3.43 10.14
CA HIS A 215 -4.71 -2.86 8.98
C HIS A 215 -6.01 -2.16 9.38
N LEU A 216 -6.88 -2.86 10.12
CA LEU A 216 -8.22 -2.39 10.38
C LEU A 216 -8.27 -1.20 11.35
N CYS A 217 -7.41 -1.15 12.39
CA CYS A 217 -7.39 -0.01 13.32
C CYS A 217 -6.99 1.31 12.64
N ARG A 218 -6.30 1.27 11.50
CA ARG A 218 -5.95 2.47 10.72
C ARG A 218 -7.12 3.03 9.95
N SER A 219 -7.97 2.16 9.39
CA SER A 219 -9.17 2.56 8.61
C SER A 219 -8.86 3.68 7.62
N GLN A 220 -7.96 3.40 6.67
CA GLN A 220 -7.36 4.45 5.84
C GLN A 220 -8.08 4.65 4.50
N TYR A 221 -8.32 5.92 4.19
CA TYR A 221 -8.72 6.44 2.88
C TYR A 221 -7.92 7.70 2.60
N ALA A 222 -7.05 7.68 1.59
CA ALA A 222 -6.16 8.78 1.24
C ALA A 222 -6.65 9.52 -0.02
N SER A 223 -6.41 10.84 -0.08
CA SER A 223 -6.70 11.66 -1.24
C SER A 223 -5.58 11.57 -2.27
N ILE A 224 -5.91 11.49 -3.54
CA ILE A 224 -4.97 11.57 -4.67
C ILE A 224 -4.95 12.95 -5.34
N GLU A 225 -5.65 13.93 -4.79
CA GLU A 225 -5.81 15.25 -5.43
C GLU A 225 -4.49 15.97 -5.70
N LYS A 226 -3.51 15.81 -4.80
CA LYS A 226 -2.18 16.38 -4.99
C LYS A 226 -1.43 15.71 -6.15
N ALA A 227 -1.42 14.38 -6.18
CA ALA A 227 -0.81 13.62 -7.27
C ALA A 227 -1.51 13.90 -8.62
N ARG A 228 -2.84 14.02 -8.61
CA ARG A 228 -3.63 14.38 -9.78
C ARG A 228 -3.29 15.77 -10.29
N SER A 229 -3.22 16.77 -9.41
CA SER A 229 -3.01 18.17 -9.79
C SER A 229 -1.57 18.47 -10.22
N LEU A 230 -0.57 17.87 -9.57
CA LEU A 230 0.84 18.17 -9.81
C LEU A 230 1.51 17.20 -10.79
N LEU A 231 1.09 15.93 -10.80
CA LEU A 231 1.69 14.89 -11.64
C LEU A 231 0.75 14.37 -12.73
N SER A 232 -0.51 14.83 -12.77
CA SER A 232 -1.54 14.28 -13.67
C SER A 232 -1.79 12.78 -13.43
N TYR A 233 -1.57 12.29 -12.19
CA TYR A 233 -1.80 10.92 -11.81
C TYR A 233 -3.28 10.54 -12.00
N THR A 234 -3.52 9.51 -12.77
CA THR A 234 -4.87 9.02 -13.06
C THR A 234 -4.84 7.49 -12.98
N PRO A 235 -5.16 6.92 -11.79
CA PRO A 235 -5.20 5.47 -11.63
C PRO A 235 -6.24 4.85 -12.57
N ALA A 236 -5.87 3.76 -13.22
CA ALA A 236 -6.69 3.06 -14.19
C ALA A 236 -7.61 2.01 -13.53
N TYR A 237 -7.30 1.59 -12.31
CA TYR A 237 -8.00 0.50 -11.64
C TYR A 237 -8.78 0.99 -10.42
N GLU A 238 -10.02 0.54 -10.28
CA GLU A 238 -10.73 0.57 -9.01
C GLU A 238 -10.12 -0.43 -8.02
N PRO A 239 -10.25 -0.23 -6.70
CA PRO A 239 -9.54 -1.06 -5.71
C PRO A 239 -9.91 -2.54 -5.77
N GLU A 240 -11.17 -2.88 -6.05
CA GLU A 240 -11.61 -4.26 -6.24
C GLU A 240 -11.03 -4.89 -7.50
N ALA A 241 -10.87 -4.13 -8.58
CA ALA A 241 -10.26 -4.63 -9.82
C ALA A 241 -8.78 -4.95 -9.62
N ALA A 242 -8.06 -4.11 -8.86
CA ALA A 242 -6.67 -4.35 -8.51
C ALA A 242 -6.47 -5.65 -7.74
N VAL A 243 -7.35 -5.93 -6.78
CA VAL A 243 -7.30 -7.18 -6.00
C VAL A 243 -7.69 -8.37 -6.85
N LEU A 244 -8.78 -8.25 -7.63
CA LEU A 244 -9.27 -9.34 -8.49
C LEU A 244 -8.20 -9.80 -9.47
N ASP A 245 -7.45 -8.88 -10.07
CA ASP A 245 -6.38 -9.22 -11.00
C ASP A 245 -5.27 -10.05 -10.32
N GLY A 246 -4.90 -9.69 -9.10
CA GLY A 246 -3.99 -10.50 -8.28
C GLY A 246 -4.53 -11.89 -7.94
N ILE A 247 -5.81 -11.99 -7.55
CA ILE A 247 -6.47 -13.26 -7.23
C ILE A 247 -6.57 -14.15 -8.47
N ARG A 248 -6.96 -13.59 -9.61
CA ARG A 248 -7.01 -14.32 -10.89
C ARG A 248 -5.64 -14.90 -11.23
N TRP A 249 -4.59 -14.07 -11.16
CA TRP A 249 -3.24 -14.52 -11.42
C TRP A 249 -2.80 -15.67 -10.49
N LEU A 250 -3.11 -15.59 -9.19
CA LEU A 250 -2.78 -16.65 -8.24
C LEU A 250 -3.52 -17.96 -8.52
N ILE A 251 -4.78 -17.90 -8.94
CA ILE A 251 -5.57 -19.07 -9.33
C ILE A 251 -4.99 -19.70 -10.61
N ASP A 252 -4.74 -18.88 -11.63
CA ASP A 252 -4.23 -19.33 -12.94
C ASP A 252 -2.83 -19.97 -12.86
N HIS A 253 -2.08 -19.65 -11.78
CA HIS A 253 -0.73 -20.20 -11.53
C HIS A 253 -0.71 -21.26 -10.41
N ASP A 254 -1.85 -21.82 -10.02
CA ASP A 254 -1.99 -22.85 -8.99
C ASP A 254 -1.42 -22.44 -7.61
N ARG A 255 -1.41 -21.13 -7.33
CA ARG A 255 -0.90 -20.56 -6.07
C ARG A 255 -2.00 -20.23 -5.06
N LEU A 256 -3.25 -20.27 -5.48
CA LEU A 256 -4.42 -20.06 -4.64
C LEU A 256 -5.47 -21.11 -4.92
N LYS A 257 -5.91 -21.81 -3.86
CA LYS A 257 -7.00 -22.79 -3.95
C LYS A 257 -8.33 -22.11 -3.67
N VAL A 258 -9.30 -22.38 -4.52
CA VAL A 258 -10.68 -21.92 -4.39
C VAL A 258 -11.65 -23.09 -4.57
N ALA A 259 -12.84 -23.02 -3.99
CA ALA A 259 -13.86 -24.04 -4.10
C ALA A 259 -14.62 -23.96 -5.44
N ASN A 260 -14.89 -22.75 -5.91
CA ASN A 260 -15.53 -22.47 -7.19
C ASN A 260 -14.67 -21.51 -8.00
N SER A 261 -14.69 -21.66 -9.32
CA SER A 261 -13.97 -20.79 -10.25
C SER A 261 -14.54 -19.37 -10.27
N LEU A 262 -13.74 -18.40 -10.68
CA LEU A 262 -14.20 -17.05 -11.00
C LEU A 262 -15.23 -17.11 -12.14
N ILE A 263 -16.27 -16.28 -12.03
CA ILE A 263 -17.33 -16.17 -13.05
C ILE A 263 -17.27 -14.87 -13.85
N ILE A 264 -16.26 -14.04 -13.59
CA ILE A 264 -16.05 -12.70 -14.18
C ILE A 264 -14.70 -12.61 -14.87
#